data_06902acc909db36450bbfbb0fafbc7fa
#
_entry.id   06902acc909db36450bbfbb0fafbc7fa
#
_cell.length_a   1.000
_cell.length_b   1.000
_cell.length_c   1.000
_cell.angle_alpha   90.00
_cell.angle_beta   90.00
_cell.angle_gamma   90.00
#
_symmetry.space_group_name_H-M   'P 1'
#
loop_
_entity.id
_entity.type
_entity.pdbx_description
1 polymer ?
#
loop_
_entity_poly.entity_id
_entity_poly.type
_entity_poly.pdbx_seq_one_letter_code
_entity_poly.pdbx_strand_id
1 'polypeptide(L)'
;MESFIIEGGRPLRGTITPQGAKNEALEVIAAVLLTPEPVRITNIPDILDVNNLIRLLQDVGVKVMRNGKGDFTFQADELNLEFLASDEYVKKCAALRGSVLMMGPLLARFGKAVVAEPGGDKIGRRRLDTHFLGFKNLGAEFNSDDERHVYNIEAKKLHGTYMLLDEASVTGTANVVMAAVLAEGTTTIYNAACEPYIQQLCHLLNAMGANISGIASNLLTIVGVEKLHGATHRILPDMIEVGSFIGMAAMVGDGIRIKDCAVKQLGVIPDAFRRLGVQIDVDGDDLYIPHQSHYVVDSFIDGSIMTLADAPWPGLTPDLLSVLIVVATQARGSVLVHQKMFESRLFFVDKLIDMGAQIILCDPHRCVIVGHDRNKQLRAGRMSSPDIRAGIALLIAALGAKGTSRIDNIAQIDRGYEDIEARLNALGAKISRV
;
A
#
# COMPACT_ATOMS: atom_id res chain seq x y z
N MET A 1 -12.86 -2.68 21.63
CA MET A 1 -12.46 -2.80 20.20
C MET A 1 -13.40 -1.90 19.44
N GLU A 2 -12.88 -0.86 18.80
CA GLU A 2 -13.72 0.13 18.09
C GLU A 2 -14.39 -0.47 16.87
N SER A 3 -15.56 0.05 16.53
CA SER A 3 -16.40 -0.42 15.44
C SER A 3 -17.00 0.75 14.68
N PHE A 4 -17.28 0.55 13.39
CA PHE A 4 -18.13 1.44 12.62
C PHE A 4 -19.58 0.93 12.62
N ILE A 5 -20.52 1.85 12.82
CA ILE A 5 -21.95 1.67 12.54
C ILE A 5 -22.25 2.47 11.27
N ILE A 6 -22.77 1.79 10.24
CA ILE A 6 -22.99 2.36 8.92
C ILE A 6 -24.47 2.24 8.52
N GLU A 7 -25.15 3.36 8.30
CA GLU A 7 -26.46 3.35 7.65
C GLU A 7 -26.28 3.36 6.13
N GLY A 8 -26.47 2.22 5.49
CA GLY A 8 -26.27 2.05 4.06
C GLY A 8 -27.45 2.54 3.19
N GLY A 9 -27.24 2.49 1.86
CA GLY A 9 -28.24 2.89 0.88
C GLY A 9 -28.40 4.40 0.67
N ARG A 10 -27.48 5.20 1.18
CA ARG A 10 -27.46 6.67 0.98
C ARG A 10 -26.60 7.04 -0.23
N PRO A 11 -27.10 7.86 -1.18
CA PRO A 11 -26.27 8.36 -2.27
C PRO A 11 -25.23 9.36 -1.73
N LEU A 12 -23.99 9.20 -2.17
CA LEU A 12 -22.88 10.10 -1.83
C LEU A 12 -22.64 11.08 -2.97
N ARG A 13 -22.39 12.35 -2.66
CA ARG A 13 -22.17 13.43 -3.63
C ARG A 13 -21.03 14.33 -3.20
N GLY A 14 -20.37 14.95 -4.17
CA GLY A 14 -19.38 15.99 -3.90
C GLY A 14 -17.98 15.61 -4.33
N THR A 15 -17.01 16.16 -3.59
CA THR A 15 -15.60 16.09 -3.94
C THR A 15 -14.81 15.50 -2.79
N ILE A 16 -13.89 14.58 -3.11
CA ILE A 16 -12.96 13.99 -2.14
C ILE A 16 -11.54 14.08 -2.69
N THR A 17 -10.57 14.34 -1.81
CA THR A 17 -9.15 14.38 -2.16
C THR A 17 -8.44 13.20 -1.50
N PRO A 18 -7.68 12.39 -2.24
CA PRO A 18 -6.91 11.29 -1.66
C PRO A 18 -5.85 11.80 -0.69
N GLN A 19 -5.56 10.98 0.32
CA GLN A 19 -4.43 11.18 1.22
C GLN A 19 -3.10 10.89 0.51
N GLY A 20 -1.98 11.20 1.15
CA GLY A 20 -0.66 10.76 0.69
C GLY A 20 -0.51 9.23 0.71
N ALA A 21 0.26 8.71 -0.25
CA ALA A 21 0.43 7.27 -0.43
C ALA A 21 1.13 6.62 0.78
N LYS A 22 0.43 5.68 1.43
CA LYS A 22 0.95 4.93 2.58
C LYS A 22 2.28 4.26 2.30
N ASN A 23 2.35 3.51 1.19
CA ASN A 23 3.53 2.70 0.89
C ASN A 23 4.73 3.58 0.58
N GLU A 24 4.54 4.65 -0.18
CA GLU A 24 5.58 5.65 -0.43
C GLU A 24 6.06 6.30 0.89
N ALA A 25 5.11 6.70 1.76
CA ALA A 25 5.45 7.30 3.05
C ALA A 25 6.39 6.42 3.87
N LEU A 26 6.11 5.11 3.95
CA LEU A 26 6.97 4.18 4.70
C LEU A 26 8.38 4.07 4.11
N GLU A 27 8.52 4.11 2.78
CA GLU A 27 9.80 4.02 2.08
C GLU A 27 10.62 5.31 2.22
N VAL A 28 10.01 6.47 1.91
CA VAL A 28 10.73 7.76 1.94
C VAL A 28 11.07 8.21 3.36
N ILE A 29 10.25 7.85 4.35
CA ILE A 29 10.54 8.10 5.76
C ILE A 29 11.70 7.22 6.25
N ALA A 30 11.80 5.95 5.82
CA ALA A 30 12.95 5.12 6.14
C ALA A 30 14.24 5.64 5.47
N ALA A 31 14.15 6.19 4.25
CA ALA A 31 15.29 6.72 3.52
C ALA A 31 15.99 7.90 4.21
N VAL A 32 15.33 8.61 5.16
CA VAL A 32 15.95 9.72 5.90
C VAL A 32 17.16 9.29 6.73
N LEU A 33 17.23 7.99 7.08
CA LEU A 33 18.37 7.40 7.80
C LEU A 33 19.68 7.43 6.98
N LEU A 34 19.62 7.61 5.66
CA LEU A 34 20.75 7.60 4.76
C LEU A 34 21.64 8.86 4.84
N THR A 35 21.16 9.93 5.47
CA THR A 35 21.91 11.21 5.59
C THR A 35 21.78 11.80 7.00
N PRO A 36 22.81 12.50 7.51
CA PRO A 36 22.70 13.29 8.74
C PRO A 36 22.00 14.64 8.51
N GLU A 37 21.79 15.04 7.25
CA GLU A 37 21.21 16.33 6.90
C GLU A 37 19.66 16.28 6.97
N PRO A 38 19.00 17.44 7.19
CA PRO A 38 17.56 17.49 7.27
C PRO A 38 16.90 17.09 5.95
N VAL A 39 15.90 16.20 6.02
CA VAL A 39 15.02 15.81 4.91
C VAL A 39 13.60 16.24 5.23
N ARG A 40 12.99 17.07 4.39
CA ARG A 40 11.59 17.49 4.55
C ARG A 40 10.69 16.66 3.64
N ILE A 41 9.65 16.08 4.24
CA ILE A 41 8.65 15.27 3.52
C ILE A 41 7.27 15.88 3.78
N THR A 42 6.52 16.11 2.70
CA THR A 42 5.19 16.70 2.73
C THR A 42 4.14 15.73 2.20
N ASN A 43 2.87 15.98 2.50
CA ASN A 43 1.74 15.11 2.19
C ASN A 43 1.83 13.72 2.88
N ILE A 44 2.46 13.66 4.06
CA ILE A 44 2.48 12.44 4.88
C ILE A 44 1.08 12.18 5.42
N PRO A 45 0.48 10.99 5.19
CA PRO A 45 -0.84 10.66 5.71
C PRO A 45 -0.80 10.42 7.23
N ASP A 46 -1.83 10.90 7.94
CA ASP A 46 -1.99 10.67 9.39
C ASP A 46 -2.69 9.33 9.63
N ILE A 47 -1.94 8.24 9.45
CA ILE A 47 -2.41 6.86 9.60
C ILE A 47 -1.54 6.08 10.58
N LEU A 48 -2.11 5.06 11.17
CA LEU A 48 -1.49 4.34 12.29
C LEU A 48 -0.11 3.75 11.93
N ASP A 49 0.04 3.11 10.76
CA ASP A 49 1.30 2.47 10.35
C ASP A 49 2.41 3.51 10.12
N VAL A 50 2.11 4.67 9.53
CA VAL A 50 3.07 5.76 9.31
C VAL A 50 3.48 6.41 10.62
N ASN A 51 2.52 6.68 11.50
CA ASN A 51 2.79 7.25 12.82
C ASN A 51 3.65 6.31 13.67
N ASN A 52 3.43 5.01 13.58
CA ASN A 52 4.24 4.02 14.30
C ASN A 52 5.69 3.98 13.76
N LEU A 53 5.89 4.12 12.44
CA LEU A 53 7.24 4.21 11.88
C LEU A 53 7.95 5.50 12.35
N ILE A 54 7.25 6.64 12.33
CA ILE A 54 7.81 7.92 12.81
C ILE A 54 8.25 7.79 14.28
N ARG A 55 7.41 7.19 15.14
CA ARG A 55 7.77 6.95 16.55
C ARG A 55 8.97 6.03 16.70
N LEU A 56 9.03 4.95 15.90
CA LEU A 56 10.18 4.03 15.93
C LEU A 56 11.47 4.74 15.52
N LEU A 57 11.43 5.62 14.52
CA LEU A 57 12.59 6.43 14.11
C LEU A 57 13.01 7.41 15.22
N GLN A 58 12.06 8.03 15.94
CA GLN A 58 12.34 8.89 17.08
C GLN A 58 13.04 8.10 18.21
N ASP A 59 12.60 6.87 18.48
CA ASP A 59 13.23 6.01 19.49
C ASP A 59 14.67 5.63 19.10
N VAL A 60 14.95 5.49 17.81
CA VAL A 60 16.31 5.26 17.28
C VAL A 60 17.16 6.54 17.30
N GLY A 61 16.57 7.72 17.56
CA GLY A 61 17.27 8.99 17.71
C GLY A 61 17.07 9.97 16.55
N VAL A 62 16.19 9.68 15.58
CA VAL A 62 15.86 10.66 14.54
C VAL A 62 15.09 11.83 15.15
N LYS A 63 15.59 13.04 14.91
CA LYS A 63 14.90 14.28 15.29
C LYS A 63 13.76 14.51 14.30
N VAL A 64 12.54 14.66 14.80
CA VAL A 64 11.33 14.85 13.98
C VAL A 64 10.67 16.16 14.35
N MET A 65 10.59 17.08 13.40
CA MET A 65 9.90 18.36 13.55
C MET A 65 8.66 18.39 12.68
N ARG A 66 7.50 18.60 13.27
CA ARG A 66 6.22 18.77 12.56
C ARG A 66 6.06 20.24 12.17
N ASN A 67 6.07 20.55 10.86
CA ASN A 67 5.91 21.89 10.32
C ASN A 67 4.43 22.28 10.11
N GLY A 68 3.57 21.25 9.94
CA GLY A 68 2.14 21.41 9.68
C GLY A 68 1.44 20.07 9.52
N LYS A 69 0.20 20.07 9.05
CA LYS A 69 -0.52 18.81 8.73
C LYS A 69 0.18 18.12 7.56
N GLY A 70 0.65 16.88 7.79
CA GLY A 70 1.34 16.09 6.78
C GLY A 70 2.70 16.65 6.33
N ASP A 71 3.29 17.61 7.05
CA ASP A 71 4.56 18.25 6.72
C ASP A 71 5.56 18.07 7.87
N PHE A 72 6.61 17.32 7.64
CA PHE A 72 7.62 16.98 8.65
C PHE A 72 9.03 17.17 8.11
N THR A 73 9.94 17.56 8.99
CA THR A 73 11.38 17.55 8.76
C THR A 73 12.02 16.52 9.67
N PHE A 74 12.78 15.61 9.08
CA PHE A 74 13.51 14.54 9.76
C PHE A 74 15.01 14.83 9.71
N GLN A 75 15.73 14.57 10.80
CA GLN A 75 17.18 14.67 10.84
C GLN A 75 17.78 13.50 11.62
N ALA A 76 18.60 12.71 10.94
CA ALA A 76 19.22 11.50 11.47
C ALA A 76 20.75 11.74 11.69
N ASP A 77 21.11 12.80 12.41
CA ASP A 77 22.49 13.19 12.69
C ASP A 77 23.13 12.38 13.81
N GLU A 78 22.39 12.08 14.88
CA GLU A 78 22.85 11.34 16.04
C GLU A 78 21.88 10.20 16.37
N LEU A 79 22.24 8.95 15.98
CA LEU A 79 21.39 7.78 16.21
C LEU A 79 21.86 6.96 17.41
N ASN A 80 20.93 6.44 18.18
CA ASN A 80 21.17 5.46 19.22
C ASN A 80 21.16 4.04 18.65
N LEU A 81 22.30 3.60 18.11
CA LEU A 81 22.42 2.26 17.52
C LEU A 81 22.37 1.12 18.55
N GLU A 82 22.64 1.41 19.84
CA GLU A 82 22.50 0.41 20.91
C GLU A 82 21.03 0.03 21.13
N PHE A 83 20.10 0.96 20.87
CA PHE A 83 18.68 0.71 20.98
C PHE A 83 18.21 -0.41 20.03
N LEU A 84 18.86 -0.58 18.87
CA LEU A 84 18.54 -1.65 17.90
C LEU A 84 18.68 -3.07 18.49
N ALA A 85 19.50 -3.24 19.54
CA ALA A 85 19.67 -4.51 20.22
C ALA A 85 18.68 -4.73 21.39
N SER A 86 17.83 -3.75 21.70
CA SER A 86 16.90 -3.81 22.85
C SER A 86 15.65 -4.66 22.55
N ASP A 87 15.07 -5.26 23.57
CA ASP A 87 13.80 -5.98 23.46
C ASP A 87 12.64 -5.04 23.13
N GLU A 88 12.72 -3.78 23.51
CA GLU A 88 11.74 -2.76 23.17
C GLU A 88 11.72 -2.50 21.65
N TYR A 89 12.89 -2.36 21.03
CA TYR A 89 13.02 -2.25 19.59
C TYR A 89 12.43 -3.46 18.88
N VAL A 90 12.81 -4.67 19.29
CA VAL A 90 12.29 -5.93 18.73
C VAL A 90 10.76 -5.97 18.78
N LYS A 91 10.17 -5.64 19.94
CA LYS A 91 8.72 -5.61 20.11
C LYS A 91 8.03 -4.58 19.20
N LYS A 92 8.60 -3.38 19.04
CA LYS A 92 8.05 -2.33 18.16
C LYS A 92 8.17 -2.74 16.69
N CYS A 93 9.29 -3.32 16.28
CA CYS A 93 9.47 -3.83 14.92
C CYS A 93 8.49 -4.97 14.59
N ALA A 94 8.30 -5.91 15.52
CA ALA A 94 7.35 -7.01 15.33
C ALA A 94 5.90 -6.53 15.15
N ALA A 95 5.54 -5.37 15.71
CA ALA A 95 4.20 -4.79 15.56
C ALA A 95 3.99 -4.05 14.23
N LEU A 96 5.06 -3.71 13.50
CA LEU A 96 5.01 -2.88 12.31
C LEU A 96 5.79 -3.51 11.14
N ARG A 97 5.10 -3.98 10.10
CA ARG A 97 5.77 -4.53 8.91
C ARG A 97 6.72 -3.52 8.23
N GLY A 98 6.37 -2.22 8.24
CA GLY A 98 7.19 -1.16 7.66
C GLY A 98 8.57 -1.01 8.28
N SER A 99 8.80 -1.57 9.49
CA SER A 99 10.12 -1.56 10.16
C SER A 99 11.22 -2.24 9.32
N VAL A 100 10.87 -3.20 8.47
CA VAL A 100 11.84 -3.87 7.57
C VAL A 100 12.55 -2.90 6.63
N LEU A 101 11.93 -1.75 6.30
CA LEU A 101 12.51 -0.74 5.41
C LEU A 101 13.70 0.01 6.03
N MET A 102 13.91 -0.12 7.34
CA MET A 102 15.07 0.47 8.01
C MET A 102 16.36 -0.32 7.76
N MET A 103 16.27 -1.60 7.31
CA MET A 103 17.45 -2.46 7.13
C MET A 103 18.45 -1.88 6.11
N GLY A 104 17.96 -1.53 4.91
CA GLY A 104 18.80 -1.00 3.84
C GLY A 104 19.59 0.24 4.26
N PRO A 105 18.93 1.31 4.72
CA PRO A 105 19.62 2.53 5.12
C PRO A 105 20.53 2.36 6.35
N LEU A 106 20.16 1.58 7.36
CA LEU A 106 21.02 1.32 8.52
C LEU A 106 22.28 0.54 8.10
N LEU A 107 22.10 -0.50 7.27
CA LEU A 107 23.21 -1.28 6.75
C LEU A 107 24.15 -0.41 5.90
N ALA A 108 23.61 0.42 5.00
CA ALA A 108 24.39 1.25 4.11
C ALA A 108 25.24 2.30 4.85
N ARG A 109 24.65 2.96 5.85
CA ARG A 109 25.31 4.08 6.53
C ARG A 109 26.15 3.65 7.74
N PHE A 110 25.71 2.60 8.45
CA PHE A 110 26.33 2.20 9.71
C PHE A 110 26.96 0.79 9.68
N GLY A 111 26.83 0.08 8.54
CA GLY A 111 27.36 -1.28 8.40
C GLY A 111 26.63 -2.32 9.23
N LYS A 112 25.52 -1.96 9.87
CA LYS A 112 24.77 -2.85 10.78
C LYS A 112 23.29 -2.53 10.76
N ALA A 113 22.46 -3.59 10.70
CA ALA A 113 21.02 -3.51 10.87
C ALA A 113 20.52 -4.70 11.71
N VAL A 114 19.43 -4.48 12.44
CA VAL A 114 18.72 -5.52 13.18
C VAL A 114 17.26 -5.46 12.75
N VAL A 115 16.67 -6.61 12.45
CA VAL A 115 15.25 -6.72 12.13
C VAL A 115 14.63 -7.86 12.91
N ALA A 116 13.51 -7.56 13.58
CA ALA A 116 12.67 -8.60 14.16
C ALA A 116 11.83 -9.27 13.08
N GLU A 117 11.37 -10.49 13.32
CA GLU A 117 10.38 -11.13 12.49
C GLU A 117 9.13 -10.24 12.43
N PRO A 118 8.80 -9.66 11.26
CA PRO A 118 7.82 -8.58 11.20
C PRO A 118 6.40 -9.11 11.24
N GLY A 119 5.57 -8.45 12.05
CA GLY A 119 4.12 -8.62 12.05
C GLY A 119 3.45 -8.01 10.79
N GLY A 120 2.16 -7.73 10.89
CA GLY A 120 1.37 -7.09 9.84
C GLY A 120 0.14 -7.87 9.44
N ASP A 121 -0.40 -7.61 8.24
CA ASP A 121 -1.62 -8.24 7.74
C ASP A 121 -1.45 -9.74 7.54
N LYS A 122 -2.46 -10.50 7.98
CA LYS A 122 -2.52 -11.97 7.81
C LYS A 122 -3.07 -12.34 6.43
N ILE A 123 -2.30 -12.03 5.39
CA ILE A 123 -2.67 -12.24 3.97
C ILE A 123 -1.92 -13.40 3.30
N GLY A 124 -1.21 -14.21 4.07
CA GLY A 124 -0.33 -15.29 3.62
C GLY A 124 1.12 -15.08 4.04
N ARG A 125 2.00 -15.97 3.62
CA ARG A 125 3.43 -15.87 3.93
C ARG A 125 4.05 -14.67 3.20
N ARG A 126 4.81 -13.88 3.92
CA ARG A 126 5.51 -12.69 3.40
C ARG A 126 6.97 -12.79 3.79
N ARG A 127 7.72 -13.57 3.01
CA ARG A 127 9.12 -13.85 3.24
C ARG A 127 10.00 -12.61 3.17
N LEU A 128 11.17 -12.68 3.77
CA LEU A 128 12.21 -11.64 3.69
C LEU A 128 13.41 -12.11 2.82
N ASP A 129 13.30 -13.26 2.18
CA ASP A 129 14.39 -13.87 1.41
C ASP A 129 14.97 -12.91 0.38
N THR A 130 14.14 -12.19 -0.39
CA THR A 130 14.59 -11.22 -1.39
C THR A 130 15.44 -10.11 -0.78
N HIS A 131 15.09 -9.63 0.43
CA HIS A 131 15.91 -8.64 1.13
C HIS A 131 17.30 -9.20 1.47
N PHE A 132 17.34 -10.38 2.09
CA PHE A 132 18.60 -11.00 2.51
C PHE A 132 19.48 -11.41 1.34
N LEU A 133 18.88 -11.95 0.26
CA LEU A 133 19.59 -12.26 -0.97
C LEU A 133 20.20 -11.00 -1.60
N GLY A 134 19.45 -9.90 -1.65
CA GLY A 134 19.92 -8.61 -2.12
C GLY A 134 21.11 -8.10 -1.30
N PHE A 135 21.01 -8.10 0.03
CA PHE A 135 22.11 -7.67 0.91
C PHE A 135 23.33 -8.57 0.83
N LYS A 136 23.13 -9.90 0.75
CA LYS A 136 24.22 -10.85 0.54
C LYS A 136 24.95 -10.61 -0.77
N ASN A 137 24.24 -10.31 -1.84
CA ASN A 137 24.84 -9.96 -3.14
C ASN A 137 25.68 -8.67 -3.05
N LEU A 138 25.30 -7.72 -2.20
CA LEU A 138 26.07 -6.50 -1.91
C LEU A 138 27.25 -6.75 -0.94
N GLY A 139 27.43 -7.99 -0.44
CA GLY A 139 28.55 -8.35 0.44
C GLY A 139 28.23 -8.29 1.94
N ALA A 140 26.96 -8.21 2.34
CA ALA A 140 26.58 -8.31 3.74
C ALA A 140 26.49 -9.77 4.20
N GLU A 141 26.73 -9.95 5.49
CA GLU A 141 26.52 -11.20 6.22
C GLU A 141 25.32 -11.06 7.14
N PHE A 142 24.63 -12.17 7.43
CA PHE A 142 23.51 -12.16 8.38
C PHE A 142 23.56 -13.40 9.27
N ASN A 143 23.09 -13.21 10.50
CA ASN A 143 22.95 -14.24 11.51
C ASN A 143 21.57 -14.14 12.14
N SER A 144 20.88 -15.28 12.35
CA SER A 144 19.63 -15.36 13.08
C SER A 144 19.89 -15.59 14.57
N ASP A 145 19.14 -14.88 15.41
CA ASP A 145 18.95 -15.20 16.81
C ASP A 145 17.55 -15.79 16.97
N ASP A 146 17.48 -17.11 16.97
CA ASP A 146 16.20 -17.84 16.97
C ASP A 146 15.45 -17.70 18.31
N GLU A 147 16.16 -17.42 19.41
CA GLU A 147 15.52 -17.20 20.72
C GLU A 147 14.78 -15.87 20.76
N ARG A 148 15.36 -14.84 20.15
CA ARG A 148 14.78 -13.48 20.09
C ARG A 148 13.96 -13.24 18.84
N HIS A 149 13.93 -14.15 17.89
CA HIS A 149 13.29 -13.99 16.56
C HIS A 149 13.78 -12.72 15.83
N VAL A 150 15.10 -12.51 15.79
CA VAL A 150 15.72 -11.39 15.10
C VAL A 150 16.80 -11.86 14.13
N TYR A 151 17.01 -11.06 13.08
CA TYR A 151 18.13 -11.17 12.17
C TYR A 151 19.08 -10.00 12.37
N ASN A 152 20.36 -10.30 12.59
CA ASN A 152 21.43 -9.32 12.60
C ASN A 152 22.10 -9.32 11.23
N ILE A 153 22.26 -8.17 10.63
CA ILE A 153 22.84 -7.97 9.30
C ILE A 153 24.03 -7.04 9.46
N GLU A 154 25.18 -7.45 8.93
CA GLU A 154 26.42 -6.69 9.06
C GLU A 154 27.18 -6.67 7.74
N ALA A 155 27.83 -5.54 7.45
CA ALA A 155 28.75 -5.40 6.35
C ALA A 155 29.87 -4.43 6.72
N LYS A 156 31.13 -4.80 6.46
CA LYS A 156 32.25 -3.86 6.59
C LYS A 156 32.18 -2.80 5.51
N LYS A 157 31.80 -3.20 4.31
CA LYS A 157 31.61 -2.35 3.14
C LYS A 157 30.65 -3.06 2.17
N LEU A 158 29.75 -2.31 1.57
CA LEU A 158 28.88 -2.82 0.52
C LEU A 158 29.52 -2.57 -0.85
N HIS A 159 29.37 -3.53 -1.76
CA HIS A 159 29.92 -3.49 -3.12
C HIS A 159 28.84 -3.69 -4.16
N GLY A 160 28.83 -2.84 -5.16
CA GLY A 160 27.91 -2.93 -6.29
C GLY A 160 28.12 -4.23 -7.08
N THR A 161 27.03 -4.80 -7.55
CA THR A 161 27.00 -6.05 -8.31
C THR A 161 25.76 -6.12 -9.21
N TYR A 162 25.79 -7.04 -10.17
CA TYR A 162 24.57 -7.43 -10.87
C TYR A 162 23.78 -8.44 -10.03
N MET A 163 22.48 -8.23 -9.90
CA MET A 163 21.60 -9.19 -9.26
C MET A 163 20.26 -9.33 -10.00
N LEU A 164 19.75 -10.55 -10.03
CA LEU A 164 18.38 -10.88 -10.41
C LEU A 164 17.61 -11.18 -9.13
N LEU A 165 16.60 -10.38 -8.82
CA LEU A 165 15.72 -10.66 -7.68
C LEU A 165 14.82 -11.86 -8.00
N ASP A 166 14.61 -12.73 -7.02
CA ASP A 166 13.78 -13.93 -7.12
C ASP A 166 12.28 -13.58 -7.29
N GLU A 167 11.87 -12.43 -6.78
CA GLU A 167 10.54 -11.84 -7.00
C GLU A 167 10.63 -10.33 -7.15
N ALA A 168 9.63 -9.71 -7.81
CA ALA A 168 9.47 -8.26 -7.86
C ALA A 168 8.90 -7.73 -6.52
N SER A 169 9.67 -7.95 -5.45
CA SER A 169 9.30 -7.52 -4.11
C SER A 169 9.46 -6.01 -3.95
N VAL A 170 8.38 -5.32 -3.57
CA VAL A 170 8.40 -3.88 -3.32
C VAL A 170 9.39 -3.53 -2.21
N THR A 171 9.18 -4.07 -1.00
CA THR A 171 10.05 -3.75 0.14
C THR A 171 11.45 -4.31 -0.02
N GLY A 172 11.62 -5.43 -0.73
CA GLY A 172 12.92 -5.99 -1.12
C GLY A 172 13.68 -5.04 -2.03
N THR A 173 13.03 -4.57 -3.11
CA THR A 173 13.62 -3.58 -4.04
C THR A 173 13.98 -2.29 -3.30
N ALA A 174 13.07 -1.73 -2.48
CA ALA A 174 13.31 -0.51 -1.72
C ALA A 174 14.57 -0.64 -0.82
N ASN A 175 14.68 -1.73 -0.08
CA ASN A 175 15.83 -1.98 0.79
C ASN A 175 17.14 -2.14 0.02
N VAL A 176 17.12 -2.89 -1.08
CA VAL A 176 18.33 -3.08 -1.91
C VAL A 176 18.76 -1.78 -2.56
N VAL A 177 17.81 -0.96 -3.06
CA VAL A 177 18.08 0.37 -3.61
C VAL A 177 18.72 1.26 -2.53
N MET A 178 18.11 1.34 -1.33
CA MET A 178 18.64 2.14 -0.23
C MET A 178 20.00 1.67 0.27
N ALA A 179 20.31 0.38 0.17
CA ALA A 179 21.63 -0.14 0.47
C ALA A 179 22.64 0.18 -0.64
N ALA A 180 22.24 0.06 -1.90
CA ALA A 180 23.11 0.20 -3.06
C ALA A 180 23.58 1.64 -3.32
N VAL A 181 22.80 2.67 -2.92
CA VAL A 181 23.17 4.08 -3.17
C VAL A 181 24.46 4.50 -2.48
N LEU A 182 24.88 3.83 -1.41
CA LEU A 182 26.15 4.05 -0.72
C LEU A 182 27.17 2.90 -0.91
N ALA A 183 26.84 1.88 -1.73
CA ALA A 183 27.74 0.78 -2.04
C ALA A 183 28.84 1.25 -3.01
N GLU A 184 30.05 0.67 -2.91
CA GLU A 184 31.15 0.98 -3.82
C GLU A 184 30.92 0.38 -5.21
N GLY A 185 31.01 1.19 -6.26
CA GLY A 185 30.85 0.73 -7.64
C GLY A 185 29.41 0.82 -8.14
N THR A 186 29.04 -0.05 -9.06
CA THR A 186 27.73 -0.03 -9.72
C THR A 186 26.90 -1.26 -9.38
N THR A 187 25.67 -1.05 -8.96
CA THR A 187 24.69 -2.11 -8.75
C THR A 187 23.68 -2.10 -9.89
N THR A 188 23.41 -3.27 -10.47
CA THR A 188 22.31 -3.47 -11.42
C THR A 188 21.32 -4.43 -10.81
N ILE A 189 20.07 -4.01 -10.66
CA ILE A 189 18.98 -4.81 -10.13
C ILE A 189 18.03 -5.14 -11.27
N TYR A 190 17.91 -6.43 -11.63
CA TYR A 190 16.91 -6.92 -12.58
C TYR A 190 15.76 -7.59 -11.82
N ASN A 191 14.57 -7.54 -12.37
CA ASN A 191 13.31 -7.91 -11.73
C ASN A 191 12.99 -7.05 -10.48
N ALA A 192 13.42 -5.78 -10.51
CA ALA A 192 13.03 -4.80 -9.49
C ALA A 192 11.53 -4.53 -9.55
N ALA A 193 10.91 -4.28 -8.40
CA ALA A 193 9.59 -3.66 -8.34
C ALA A 193 9.66 -2.24 -8.94
N CYS A 194 8.60 -1.83 -9.65
CA CYS A 194 8.58 -0.54 -10.33
C CYS A 194 7.27 0.24 -10.12
N GLU A 195 6.57 -0.04 -9.03
CA GLU A 195 5.40 0.70 -8.59
C GLU A 195 5.71 2.19 -8.42
N PRO A 196 4.72 3.09 -8.54
CA PRO A 196 4.92 4.53 -8.39
C PRO A 196 5.67 4.91 -7.10
N TYR A 197 5.44 4.24 -5.98
CA TYR A 197 6.14 4.52 -4.72
C TYR A 197 7.63 4.14 -4.77
N ILE A 198 8.04 3.05 -5.45
CA ILE A 198 9.46 2.75 -5.70
C ILE A 198 10.10 3.81 -6.59
N GLN A 199 9.37 4.27 -7.62
CA GLN A 199 9.84 5.36 -8.47
C GLN A 199 10.07 6.63 -7.66
N GLN A 200 9.14 6.97 -6.76
CA GLN A 200 9.26 8.15 -5.89
C GLN A 200 10.41 8.03 -4.87
N LEU A 201 10.63 6.83 -4.31
CA LEU A 201 11.83 6.57 -3.50
C LEU A 201 13.11 6.86 -4.30
N CYS A 202 13.22 6.35 -5.53
CA CYS A 202 14.36 6.60 -6.39
C CYS A 202 14.51 8.10 -6.74
N HIS A 203 13.41 8.82 -6.97
CA HIS A 203 13.44 10.27 -7.21
C HIS A 203 13.90 11.05 -5.98
N LEU A 204 13.43 10.70 -4.77
CA LEU A 204 13.93 11.29 -3.52
C LEU A 204 15.43 11.03 -3.38
N LEU A 205 15.88 9.79 -3.55
CA LEU A 205 17.31 9.45 -3.42
C LEU A 205 18.17 10.21 -4.43
N ASN A 206 17.74 10.35 -5.68
CA ASN A 206 18.43 11.19 -6.67
C ASN A 206 18.43 12.66 -6.27
N ALA A 207 17.34 13.18 -5.69
CA ALA A 207 17.29 14.53 -5.13
C ALA A 207 18.24 14.69 -3.92
N MET A 208 18.55 13.61 -3.21
CA MET A 208 19.55 13.56 -2.14
C MET A 208 20.98 13.38 -2.65
N GLY A 209 21.19 13.28 -3.97
CA GLY A 209 22.51 13.15 -4.59
C GLY A 209 22.91 11.72 -5.00
N ALA A 210 22.00 10.75 -4.95
CA ALA A 210 22.23 9.42 -5.52
C ALA A 210 22.26 9.46 -7.06
N ASN A 211 22.74 8.39 -7.66
CA ASN A 211 22.80 8.23 -9.12
C ASN A 211 22.07 6.95 -9.52
N ILE A 212 20.75 7.06 -9.68
CA ILE A 212 19.85 5.95 -10.04
C ILE A 212 19.26 6.21 -11.40
N SER A 213 19.35 5.24 -12.30
CA SER A 213 18.74 5.24 -13.63
C SER A 213 17.89 4.00 -13.86
N GLY A 214 17.06 4.00 -14.93
CA GLY A 214 16.09 2.93 -15.20
C GLY A 214 14.82 3.03 -14.36
N ILE A 215 14.57 4.17 -13.71
CA ILE A 215 13.34 4.41 -12.91
C ILE A 215 12.12 4.19 -13.79
N ALA A 216 11.07 3.61 -13.22
CA ALA A 216 9.84 3.15 -13.88
C ALA A 216 10.01 1.89 -14.74
N SER A 217 11.14 1.19 -14.64
CA SER A 217 11.33 -0.13 -15.24
C SER A 217 11.73 -1.16 -14.18
N ASN A 218 11.73 -2.43 -14.55
CA ASN A 218 12.18 -3.52 -13.68
C ASN A 218 13.71 -3.74 -13.73
N LEU A 219 14.44 -2.83 -14.38
CA LEU A 219 15.90 -2.84 -14.47
C LEU A 219 16.45 -1.51 -13.97
N LEU A 220 16.95 -1.50 -12.75
CA LEU A 220 17.56 -0.34 -12.12
C LEU A 220 19.08 -0.44 -12.19
N THR A 221 19.74 0.68 -12.46
CA THR A 221 21.19 0.83 -12.34
C THR A 221 21.51 1.95 -11.36
N ILE A 222 22.33 1.64 -10.36
CA ILE A 222 22.68 2.51 -9.25
C ILE A 222 24.21 2.62 -9.19
N VAL A 223 24.73 3.82 -9.40
CA VAL A 223 26.15 4.11 -9.15
C VAL A 223 26.25 4.65 -7.72
N GLY A 224 26.96 3.93 -6.87
CA GLY A 224 27.09 4.30 -5.47
C GLY A 224 27.86 5.61 -5.29
N VAL A 225 27.50 6.35 -4.25
CA VAL A 225 28.10 7.64 -3.89
C VAL A 225 28.66 7.58 -2.46
N GLU A 226 29.61 8.46 -2.12
CA GLU A 226 30.22 8.48 -0.79
C GLU A 226 29.25 8.95 0.31
N LYS A 227 28.36 9.88 -0.03
CA LYS A 227 27.39 10.47 0.90
C LYS A 227 26.17 11.01 0.18
N LEU A 228 25.06 11.07 0.90
CA LEU A 228 23.85 11.75 0.49
C LEU A 228 23.65 13.02 1.33
N HIS A 229 22.89 13.97 0.79
CA HIS A 229 22.55 15.24 1.45
C HIS A 229 21.04 15.35 1.69
N GLY A 230 20.61 16.42 2.39
CA GLY A 230 19.21 16.71 2.62
C GLY A 230 18.44 17.05 1.35
N ALA A 231 17.13 16.79 1.38
CA ALA A 231 16.24 17.10 0.25
C ALA A 231 14.81 17.42 0.74
N THR A 232 13.98 17.90 -0.17
CA THR A 232 12.53 18.04 0.05
C THR A 232 11.79 17.14 -0.91
N HIS A 233 10.80 16.41 -0.38
CA HIS A 233 9.97 15.49 -1.16
C HIS A 233 8.48 15.69 -0.84
N ARG A 234 7.63 15.53 -1.85
CA ARG A 234 6.18 15.49 -1.68
C ARG A 234 5.66 14.12 -2.07
N ILE A 235 5.04 13.43 -1.13
CA ILE A 235 4.41 12.14 -1.34
C ILE A 235 3.25 12.29 -2.33
N LEU A 236 3.15 11.36 -3.29
CA LEU A 236 2.04 11.28 -4.23
C LEU A 236 0.72 10.96 -3.52
N PRO A 237 -0.44 11.30 -4.09
CA PRO A 237 -1.72 10.76 -3.62
C PRO A 237 -1.72 9.24 -3.70
N ASP A 238 -2.40 8.59 -2.73
CA ASP A 238 -2.44 7.12 -2.64
C ASP A 238 -3.31 6.54 -3.76
N MET A 239 -2.69 5.90 -4.74
CA MET A 239 -3.38 5.26 -5.86
C MET A 239 -4.37 4.16 -5.42
N ILE A 240 -4.11 3.53 -4.26
CA ILE A 240 -5.01 2.51 -3.71
C ILE A 240 -6.25 3.18 -3.10
N GLU A 241 -6.09 4.32 -2.45
CA GLU A 241 -7.23 5.09 -1.98
C GLU A 241 -8.04 5.67 -3.14
N VAL A 242 -7.38 6.17 -4.20
CA VAL A 242 -8.06 6.58 -5.44
C VAL A 242 -8.93 5.45 -5.99
N GLY A 243 -8.36 4.24 -6.13
CA GLY A 243 -9.12 3.06 -6.58
C GLY A 243 -10.27 2.69 -5.64
N SER A 244 -10.07 2.83 -4.32
CA SER A 244 -11.13 2.61 -3.33
C SER A 244 -12.28 3.62 -3.49
N PHE A 245 -11.96 4.90 -3.78
CA PHE A 245 -12.98 5.92 -4.02
C PHE A 245 -13.69 5.74 -5.37
N ILE A 246 -13.01 5.25 -6.41
CA ILE A 246 -13.67 4.84 -7.65
C ILE A 246 -14.70 3.74 -7.35
N GLY A 247 -14.31 2.71 -6.59
CA GLY A 247 -15.20 1.62 -6.20
C GLY A 247 -16.38 2.10 -5.35
N MET A 248 -16.14 2.97 -4.39
CA MET A 248 -17.18 3.60 -3.57
C MET A 248 -18.16 4.41 -4.45
N ALA A 249 -17.63 5.23 -5.34
CA ALA A 249 -18.45 6.03 -6.25
C ALA A 249 -19.29 5.14 -7.19
N ALA A 250 -18.72 4.03 -7.69
CA ALA A 250 -19.46 3.06 -8.48
C ALA A 250 -20.60 2.41 -7.68
N MET A 251 -20.42 2.14 -6.39
CA MET A 251 -21.42 1.48 -5.53
C MET A 251 -22.54 2.41 -5.10
N VAL A 252 -22.22 3.61 -4.64
CA VAL A 252 -23.14 4.52 -3.94
C VAL A 252 -23.06 5.97 -4.39
N GLY A 253 -22.17 6.30 -5.35
CA GLY A 253 -21.98 7.67 -5.81
C GLY A 253 -23.15 8.20 -6.65
N ASP A 254 -23.41 9.49 -6.48
CA ASP A 254 -24.35 10.28 -7.30
C ASP A 254 -23.61 11.52 -7.82
N GLY A 255 -22.55 11.26 -8.60
CA GLY A 255 -21.62 12.26 -9.10
C GLY A 255 -20.51 12.59 -8.08
N ILE A 256 -19.44 11.78 -8.07
CA ILE A 256 -18.27 11.97 -7.19
C ILE A 256 -17.09 12.48 -8.02
N ARG A 257 -16.47 13.57 -7.55
CA ARG A 257 -15.17 14.04 -8.06
C ARG A 257 -14.07 13.63 -7.09
N ILE A 258 -13.05 12.95 -7.59
CA ILE A 258 -11.83 12.63 -6.87
C ILE A 258 -10.75 13.57 -7.37
N LYS A 259 -10.22 14.46 -6.52
CA LYS A 259 -9.27 15.52 -6.89
C LYS A 259 -7.82 15.08 -6.73
N ASP A 260 -6.95 15.71 -7.51
CA ASP A 260 -5.50 15.56 -7.37
C ASP A 260 -5.06 14.08 -7.30
N CYS A 261 -5.51 13.28 -8.28
CA CYS A 261 -5.35 11.83 -8.29
C CYS A 261 -3.97 11.35 -8.73
N ALA A 262 -3.09 12.23 -9.24
CA ALA A 262 -1.88 11.86 -9.98
C ALA A 262 -2.21 10.85 -11.10
N VAL A 263 -3.16 11.20 -11.98
CA VAL A 263 -3.78 10.30 -12.97
C VAL A 263 -2.75 9.51 -13.79
N LYS A 264 -1.63 10.14 -14.14
CA LYS A 264 -0.53 9.49 -14.88
C LYS A 264 0.15 8.35 -14.11
N GLN A 265 -0.03 8.29 -12.80
CA GLN A 265 0.56 7.29 -11.90
C GLN A 265 -0.42 6.16 -11.56
N LEU A 266 -1.67 6.21 -12.03
CA LEU A 266 -2.68 5.21 -11.70
C LEU A 266 -2.55 3.90 -12.51
N GLY A 267 -1.75 3.89 -13.59
CA GLY A 267 -1.57 2.72 -14.45
C GLY A 267 -2.90 2.12 -14.91
N VAL A 268 -3.07 0.81 -14.72
CA VAL A 268 -4.26 0.07 -15.14
C VAL A 268 -5.45 0.17 -14.18
N ILE A 269 -5.33 0.91 -13.07
CA ILE A 269 -6.38 0.97 -12.04
C ILE A 269 -7.71 1.46 -12.63
N PRO A 270 -7.80 2.61 -13.34
CA PRO A 270 -9.08 3.05 -13.92
C PRO A 270 -9.65 2.05 -14.92
N ASP A 271 -8.79 1.41 -15.71
CA ASP A 271 -9.23 0.45 -16.74
C ASP A 271 -9.79 -0.84 -16.15
N ALA A 272 -9.28 -1.27 -14.98
CA ALA A 272 -9.86 -2.40 -14.27
C ALA A 272 -11.31 -2.14 -13.84
N PHE A 273 -11.64 -0.92 -13.41
CA PHE A 273 -13.01 -0.52 -13.12
C PHE A 273 -13.85 -0.32 -14.38
N ARG A 274 -13.28 0.24 -15.46
CA ARG A 274 -13.97 0.36 -16.77
C ARG A 274 -14.38 -0.99 -17.31
N ARG A 275 -13.57 -2.02 -17.13
CA ARG A 275 -13.91 -3.41 -17.50
C ARG A 275 -15.12 -3.96 -16.74
N LEU A 276 -15.42 -3.44 -15.57
CA LEU A 276 -16.66 -3.73 -14.85
C LEU A 276 -17.84 -2.84 -15.33
N GLY A 277 -17.62 -1.95 -16.31
CA GLY A 277 -18.59 -1.03 -16.85
C GLY A 277 -18.69 0.32 -16.14
N VAL A 278 -17.80 0.61 -15.21
CA VAL A 278 -17.79 1.89 -14.47
C VAL A 278 -17.29 3.00 -15.39
N GLN A 279 -18.11 4.04 -15.58
CA GLN A 279 -17.71 5.23 -16.30
C GLN A 279 -16.79 6.08 -15.43
N ILE A 280 -15.66 6.48 -15.99
CA ILE A 280 -14.66 7.32 -15.33
C ILE A 280 -14.22 8.38 -16.34
N ASP A 281 -14.56 9.62 -16.07
CA ASP A 281 -14.17 10.77 -16.87
C ASP A 281 -12.91 11.40 -16.25
N VAL A 282 -11.93 11.73 -17.08
CA VAL A 282 -10.67 12.36 -16.67
C VAL A 282 -10.75 13.85 -16.99
N ASP A 283 -10.51 14.69 -15.98
CA ASP A 283 -10.50 16.14 -16.10
C ASP A 283 -9.21 16.70 -15.48
N GLY A 284 -8.18 16.82 -16.31
CA GLY A 284 -6.83 17.15 -15.85
C GLY A 284 -6.25 16.07 -14.96
N ASP A 285 -6.04 16.37 -13.68
CA ASP A 285 -5.56 15.42 -12.66
C ASP A 285 -6.68 14.93 -11.71
N ASP A 286 -7.93 15.27 -12.04
CA ASP A 286 -9.12 14.81 -11.33
C ASP A 286 -9.79 13.66 -12.08
N LEU A 287 -10.50 12.81 -11.33
CA LEU A 287 -11.43 11.81 -11.88
C LEU A 287 -12.86 12.19 -11.50
N TYR A 288 -13.78 12.06 -12.44
CA TYR A 288 -15.21 12.21 -12.17
C TYR A 288 -15.93 10.91 -12.48
N ILE A 289 -16.66 10.41 -11.50
CA ILE A 289 -17.47 9.20 -11.60
C ILE A 289 -18.94 9.62 -11.56
N PRO A 290 -19.65 9.63 -12.71
CA PRO A 290 -21.06 10.00 -12.77
C PRO A 290 -21.94 8.95 -12.11
N HIS A 291 -23.17 9.33 -11.83
CA HIS A 291 -24.19 8.36 -11.42
C HIS A 291 -24.47 7.39 -12.56
N GLN A 292 -24.46 6.09 -12.26
CA GLN A 292 -24.87 5.03 -13.19
C GLN A 292 -25.92 4.15 -12.56
N SER A 293 -27.09 4.07 -13.19
CA SER A 293 -28.15 3.13 -12.79
C SER A 293 -27.76 1.67 -13.03
N HIS A 294 -26.92 1.44 -14.07
CA HIS A 294 -26.39 0.13 -14.46
C HIS A 294 -24.97 0.27 -14.93
N TYR A 295 -24.15 -0.73 -14.73
CA TYR A 295 -22.86 -0.89 -15.37
C TYR A 295 -22.66 -2.37 -15.74
N VAL A 296 -22.11 -2.62 -16.91
CA VAL A 296 -22.07 -3.93 -17.56
C VAL A 296 -20.63 -4.40 -17.67
N VAL A 297 -20.36 -5.60 -17.17
CA VAL A 297 -19.04 -6.22 -17.29
C VAL A 297 -18.71 -6.46 -18.75
N ASP A 298 -17.52 -6.04 -19.19
CA ASP A 298 -17.00 -6.33 -20.52
C ASP A 298 -16.77 -7.84 -20.69
N SER A 299 -16.75 -8.29 -21.94
CA SER A 299 -16.23 -9.61 -22.32
C SER A 299 -14.89 -9.46 -23.01
N PHE A 300 -14.13 -10.54 -23.10
CA PHE A 300 -12.99 -10.59 -24.01
C PHE A 300 -13.45 -10.52 -25.47
N ILE A 301 -12.53 -10.24 -26.39
CA ILE A 301 -12.83 -10.07 -27.84
C ILE A 301 -13.53 -11.31 -28.42
N ASP A 302 -13.24 -12.48 -27.90
CA ASP A 302 -13.86 -13.75 -28.30
C ASP A 302 -15.21 -14.03 -27.60
N GLY A 303 -15.72 -13.08 -26.79
CA GLY A 303 -16.93 -13.21 -26.01
C GLY A 303 -16.81 -14.04 -24.73
N SER A 304 -15.61 -14.48 -24.37
CA SER A 304 -15.40 -15.23 -23.12
C SER A 304 -15.54 -14.34 -21.88
N ILE A 305 -15.78 -15.00 -20.72
CA ILE A 305 -16.03 -14.33 -19.45
C ILE A 305 -14.78 -13.53 -19.01
N MET A 306 -15.01 -12.27 -18.61
CA MET A 306 -13.97 -11.38 -18.11
C MET A 306 -13.24 -12.00 -16.91
N THR A 307 -11.91 -11.94 -16.94
CA THR A 307 -11.05 -12.31 -15.82
C THR A 307 -10.27 -11.09 -15.34
N LEU A 308 -10.38 -10.77 -14.06
CA LEU A 308 -9.53 -9.80 -13.37
C LEU A 308 -8.50 -10.57 -12.54
N ALA A 309 -7.23 -10.33 -12.81
CA ALA A 309 -6.13 -10.97 -12.07
C ALA A 309 -5.12 -9.91 -11.63
N ASP A 310 -4.61 -10.06 -10.41
CA ASP A 310 -3.49 -9.26 -9.95
C ASP A 310 -2.17 -9.71 -10.59
N ALA A 311 -1.24 -8.78 -10.66
CA ALA A 311 0.12 -9.02 -11.13
C ALA A 311 1.06 -7.94 -10.58
N PRO A 312 2.39 -8.18 -10.55
CA PRO A 312 3.36 -7.12 -10.30
C PRO A 312 3.15 -5.94 -11.25
N TRP A 313 3.41 -4.73 -10.74
CA TRP A 313 3.27 -3.51 -11.54
C TRP A 313 4.11 -3.58 -12.84
N PRO A 314 3.60 -3.09 -13.98
CA PRO A 314 2.38 -2.28 -14.15
C PRO A 314 1.07 -3.07 -14.29
N GLY A 315 1.03 -4.32 -13.88
CA GLY A 315 -0.20 -5.10 -13.77
C GLY A 315 -1.11 -4.58 -12.66
N LEU A 316 -2.29 -5.20 -12.52
CA LEU A 316 -3.28 -4.80 -11.51
C LEU A 316 -2.77 -5.11 -10.11
N THR A 317 -2.71 -4.09 -9.26
CA THR A 317 -2.30 -4.24 -7.86
C THR A 317 -3.24 -5.18 -7.09
N PRO A 318 -2.70 -6.13 -6.29
CA PRO A 318 -3.51 -7.01 -5.46
C PRO A 318 -4.33 -6.27 -4.40
N ASP A 319 -3.95 -5.05 -4.05
CA ASP A 319 -4.57 -4.25 -3.01
C ASP A 319 -5.97 -3.75 -3.37
N LEU A 320 -6.34 -3.75 -4.65
CA LEU A 320 -7.65 -3.31 -5.14
C LEU A 320 -8.60 -4.44 -5.53
N LEU A 321 -8.15 -5.70 -5.56
CA LEU A 321 -9.02 -6.81 -5.92
C LEU A 321 -10.25 -6.91 -5.02
N SER A 322 -10.12 -6.66 -3.72
CA SER A 322 -11.23 -6.67 -2.78
C SER A 322 -12.30 -5.62 -3.12
N VAL A 323 -11.89 -4.43 -3.52
CA VAL A 323 -12.81 -3.36 -3.94
C VAL A 323 -13.48 -3.71 -5.27
N LEU A 324 -12.71 -4.23 -6.24
CA LEU A 324 -13.26 -4.68 -7.52
C LEU A 324 -14.28 -5.81 -7.36
N ILE A 325 -14.05 -6.75 -6.42
CA ILE A 325 -15.02 -7.80 -6.08
C ILE A 325 -16.34 -7.17 -5.59
N VAL A 326 -16.26 -6.20 -4.68
CA VAL A 326 -17.47 -5.52 -4.18
C VAL A 326 -18.22 -4.83 -5.31
N VAL A 327 -17.53 -4.08 -6.18
CA VAL A 327 -18.13 -3.42 -7.34
C VAL A 327 -18.79 -4.45 -8.29
N ALA A 328 -18.11 -5.57 -8.56
CA ALA A 328 -18.62 -6.63 -9.42
C ALA A 328 -19.94 -7.25 -8.90
N THR A 329 -20.19 -7.22 -7.57
CA THR A 329 -21.46 -7.74 -7.01
C THR A 329 -22.70 -7.02 -7.52
N GLN A 330 -22.55 -5.77 -7.96
CA GLN A 330 -23.64 -4.92 -8.44
C GLN A 330 -23.59 -4.67 -9.96
N ALA A 331 -22.58 -5.16 -10.64
CA ALA A 331 -22.49 -5.10 -12.11
C ALA A 331 -23.51 -6.03 -12.77
N ARG A 332 -23.80 -5.81 -14.06
CA ARG A 332 -24.51 -6.76 -14.91
C ARG A 332 -23.52 -7.67 -15.59
N GLY A 333 -23.55 -8.96 -15.29
CA GLY A 333 -22.66 -9.97 -15.90
C GLY A 333 -21.91 -10.77 -14.85
N SER A 334 -20.95 -11.56 -15.33
CA SER A 334 -20.12 -12.42 -14.49
C SER A 334 -18.64 -12.10 -14.68
N VAL A 335 -17.85 -12.20 -13.62
CA VAL A 335 -16.41 -12.01 -13.67
C VAL A 335 -15.70 -13.06 -12.83
N LEU A 336 -14.62 -13.61 -13.35
CA LEU A 336 -13.67 -14.42 -12.58
C LEU A 336 -12.61 -13.49 -11.99
N VAL A 337 -12.43 -13.53 -10.68
CA VAL A 337 -11.30 -12.88 -10.02
C VAL A 337 -10.25 -13.92 -9.65
N HIS A 338 -9.00 -13.68 -10.04
CA HIS A 338 -7.87 -14.55 -9.77
C HIS A 338 -6.79 -13.80 -8.99
N GLN A 339 -6.72 -14.06 -7.69
CA GLN A 339 -5.71 -13.56 -6.78
C GLN A 339 -4.45 -14.43 -6.88
N LYS A 340 -3.38 -13.93 -7.51
CA LYS A 340 -2.15 -14.69 -7.76
C LYS A 340 -1.07 -14.46 -6.71
N MET A 341 -1.01 -13.24 -6.16
CA MET A 341 0.15 -12.77 -5.38
C MET A 341 0.08 -13.10 -3.89
N PHE A 342 -1.10 -13.41 -3.34
CA PHE A 342 -1.27 -13.70 -1.91
C PHE A 342 -2.23 -14.87 -1.67
N GLU A 343 -2.00 -15.63 -0.59
CA GLU A 343 -2.69 -16.89 -0.33
C GLU A 343 -4.05 -16.72 0.37
N SER A 344 -4.29 -15.59 1.06
CA SER A 344 -5.43 -15.49 2.00
C SER A 344 -6.32 -14.26 1.80
N ARG A 345 -6.17 -13.53 0.70
CA ARG A 345 -6.91 -12.27 0.49
C ARG A 345 -8.38 -12.45 0.12
N LEU A 346 -8.80 -13.63 -0.34
CA LEU A 346 -10.19 -13.87 -0.75
C LEU A 346 -11.10 -14.34 0.38
N PHE A 347 -10.60 -14.64 1.57
CA PHE A 347 -11.43 -15.15 2.67
C PHE A 347 -12.52 -14.18 3.16
N PHE A 348 -12.36 -12.87 2.94
CA PHE A 348 -13.40 -11.90 3.28
C PHE A 348 -14.68 -12.05 2.44
N VAL A 349 -14.62 -12.75 1.30
CA VAL A 349 -15.76 -12.96 0.39
C VAL A 349 -16.94 -13.63 1.09
N ASP A 350 -16.68 -14.47 2.11
CA ASP A 350 -17.72 -15.08 2.93
C ASP A 350 -18.68 -14.03 3.52
N LYS A 351 -18.13 -12.87 3.92
CA LYS A 351 -18.95 -11.77 4.45
C LYS A 351 -19.85 -11.15 3.38
N LEU A 352 -19.37 -11.06 2.14
CA LEU A 352 -20.18 -10.60 1.02
C LEU A 352 -21.28 -11.59 0.66
N ILE A 353 -21.00 -12.90 0.75
CA ILE A 353 -22.00 -13.97 0.58
C ILE A 353 -23.07 -13.86 1.67
N ASP A 354 -22.68 -13.67 2.93
CA ASP A 354 -23.61 -13.43 4.05
C ASP A 354 -24.49 -12.20 3.79
N MET A 355 -23.95 -11.15 3.15
CA MET A 355 -24.69 -9.97 2.72
C MET A 355 -25.59 -10.22 1.49
N GLY A 356 -25.52 -11.39 0.90
CA GLY A 356 -26.38 -11.83 -0.21
C GLY A 356 -25.74 -11.67 -1.60
N ALA A 357 -24.44 -11.42 -1.70
CA ALA A 357 -23.73 -11.45 -2.98
C ALA A 357 -23.72 -12.87 -3.57
N GLN A 358 -23.80 -12.95 -4.90
CA GLN A 358 -23.69 -14.22 -5.63
C GLN A 358 -22.23 -14.46 -6.00
N ILE A 359 -21.51 -15.13 -5.13
CA ILE A 359 -20.10 -15.42 -5.31
C ILE A 359 -19.87 -16.92 -5.11
N ILE A 360 -19.12 -17.54 -6.01
CA ILE A 360 -18.61 -18.90 -5.88
C ILE A 360 -17.11 -18.79 -5.57
N LEU A 361 -16.71 -19.14 -4.37
CA LEU A 361 -15.30 -19.28 -4.00
C LEU A 361 -14.82 -20.64 -4.52
N CYS A 362 -14.04 -20.62 -5.61
CA CYS A 362 -13.57 -21.84 -6.28
C CYS A 362 -12.42 -22.49 -5.48
N ASP A 363 -11.51 -21.67 -4.98
CA ASP A 363 -10.36 -22.05 -4.17
C ASP A 363 -9.81 -20.78 -3.45
N PRO A 364 -8.73 -20.86 -2.66
CA PRO A 364 -8.17 -19.69 -1.96
C PRO A 364 -7.75 -18.54 -2.88
N HIS A 365 -7.57 -18.79 -4.17
CA HIS A 365 -7.05 -17.85 -5.16
C HIS A 365 -8.08 -17.37 -6.17
N ARG A 366 -9.22 -18.05 -6.33
CA ARG A 366 -10.19 -17.75 -7.38
C ARG A 366 -11.62 -17.71 -6.87
N CYS A 367 -12.35 -16.69 -7.31
CA CYS A 367 -13.78 -16.62 -7.12
C CYS A 367 -14.49 -16.13 -8.38
N VAL A 368 -15.71 -16.60 -8.61
CA VAL A 368 -16.61 -16.12 -9.66
C VAL A 368 -17.69 -15.29 -9.01
N ILE A 369 -17.87 -14.06 -9.51
CA ILE A 369 -18.93 -13.16 -9.08
C ILE A 369 -19.99 -13.10 -10.18
N VAL A 370 -21.26 -13.32 -9.81
CA VAL A 370 -22.42 -13.04 -10.66
C VAL A 370 -23.09 -11.80 -10.12
N GLY A 371 -22.96 -10.69 -10.85
CA GLY A 371 -23.44 -9.40 -10.38
C GLY A 371 -24.98 -9.31 -10.42
N HIS A 372 -25.52 -8.49 -9.52
CA HIS A 372 -26.97 -8.33 -9.35
C HIS A 372 -27.63 -7.32 -10.29
N ASP A 373 -26.86 -6.67 -11.15
CA ASP A 373 -27.35 -5.58 -12.03
C ASP A 373 -28.15 -4.51 -11.28
N ARG A 374 -27.74 -4.22 -10.03
CA ARG A 374 -28.44 -3.34 -9.08
C ARG A 374 -29.90 -3.72 -8.76
N ASN A 375 -30.42 -4.83 -9.28
CA ASN A 375 -31.77 -5.29 -9.03
C ASN A 375 -31.96 -5.79 -7.58
N LYS A 376 -30.87 -6.15 -6.93
CA LYS A 376 -30.88 -6.62 -5.55
C LYS A 376 -29.70 -6.00 -4.78
N GLN A 377 -30.04 -5.17 -3.81
CA GLN A 377 -29.04 -4.60 -2.90
C GLN A 377 -28.48 -5.65 -1.93
N LEU A 378 -27.26 -5.47 -1.52
CA LEU A 378 -26.68 -6.24 -0.42
C LEU A 378 -27.46 -5.96 0.88
N ARG A 379 -27.47 -6.92 1.78
CA ARG A 379 -28.10 -6.81 3.10
C ARG A 379 -27.09 -6.32 4.11
N ALA A 380 -27.53 -5.49 5.03
CA ALA A 380 -26.73 -5.10 6.17
C ALA A 380 -26.39 -6.31 7.05
N GLY A 381 -25.25 -6.25 7.73
CA GLY A 381 -24.79 -7.32 8.59
C GLY A 381 -23.72 -6.87 9.59
N ARG A 382 -23.33 -7.79 10.47
CA ARG A 382 -22.20 -7.62 11.36
C ARG A 382 -20.97 -8.30 10.76
N MET A 383 -19.87 -7.56 10.63
CA MET A 383 -18.61 -7.99 10.03
C MET A 383 -17.44 -7.62 10.92
N SER A 384 -16.29 -8.20 10.67
CA SER A 384 -15.01 -7.77 11.28
C SER A 384 -13.99 -7.53 10.19
N SER A 385 -13.26 -6.44 10.28
CA SER A 385 -12.17 -6.15 9.34
C SER A 385 -10.99 -7.09 9.58
N PRO A 386 -10.65 -7.97 8.63
CA PRO A 386 -9.53 -8.90 8.80
C PRO A 386 -8.18 -8.22 8.53
N ASP A 387 -8.15 -7.27 7.61
CA ASP A 387 -6.99 -6.50 7.18
C ASP A 387 -7.43 -5.14 6.60
N ILE A 388 -6.47 -4.30 6.20
CA ILE A 388 -6.72 -2.94 5.67
C ILE A 388 -7.61 -2.99 4.43
N ARG A 389 -7.32 -3.87 3.48
CA ARG A 389 -7.90 -3.87 2.13
C ARG A 389 -9.28 -4.53 2.08
N ALA A 390 -9.44 -5.63 2.79
CA ALA A 390 -10.77 -6.22 3.00
C ALA A 390 -11.64 -5.30 3.86
N GLY A 391 -11.07 -4.61 4.84
CA GLY A 391 -11.80 -3.65 5.69
C GLY A 391 -12.46 -2.54 4.89
N ILE A 392 -11.72 -1.86 4.01
CA ILE A 392 -12.30 -0.79 3.17
C ILE A 392 -13.32 -1.36 2.17
N ALA A 393 -13.08 -2.55 1.62
CA ALA A 393 -14.04 -3.20 0.73
C ALA A 393 -15.35 -3.52 1.45
N LEU A 394 -15.29 -4.02 2.68
CA LEU A 394 -16.48 -4.26 3.52
C LEU A 394 -17.20 -2.96 3.89
N LEU A 395 -16.46 -1.86 4.13
CA LEU A 395 -17.05 -0.53 4.35
C LEU A 395 -17.83 -0.06 3.10
N ILE A 396 -17.23 -0.19 1.91
CA ILE A 396 -17.89 0.14 0.64
C ILE A 396 -19.15 -0.73 0.43
N ALA A 397 -19.06 -2.02 0.70
CA ALA A 397 -20.21 -2.92 0.63
C ALA A 397 -21.33 -2.52 1.61
N ALA A 398 -20.97 -2.13 2.84
CA ALA A 398 -21.92 -1.68 3.86
C ALA A 398 -22.61 -0.37 3.48
N LEU A 399 -21.89 0.58 2.84
CA LEU A 399 -22.49 1.81 2.32
C LEU A 399 -23.57 1.53 1.25
N GLY A 400 -23.35 0.50 0.40
CA GLY A 400 -24.30 0.08 -0.62
C GLY A 400 -25.40 -0.87 -0.11
N ALA A 401 -25.33 -1.35 1.12
CA ALA A 401 -26.28 -2.32 1.67
C ALA A 401 -27.55 -1.65 2.16
N LYS A 402 -28.66 -2.43 2.17
CA LYS A 402 -29.92 -1.97 2.75
C LYS A 402 -29.93 -2.23 4.27
N GLY A 403 -30.03 -1.18 5.07
CA GLY A 403 -30.10 -1.24 6.53
C GLY A 403 -28.83 -0.75 7.22
N THR A 404 -28.66 -1.13 8.49
CA THR A 404 -27.51 -0.69 9.32
C THR A 404 -26.54 -1.85 9.50
N SER A 405 -25.30 -1.64 9.06
CA SER A 405 -24.18 -2.59 9.23
C SER A 405 -23.29 -2.19 10.39
N ARG A 406 -22.64 -3.20 10.98
CA ARG A 406 -21.56 -3.00 11.96
C ARG A 406 -20.28 -3.66 11.47
N ILE A 407 -19.17 -2.91 11.50
CA ILE A 407 -17.82 -3.42 11.22
C ILE A 407 -16.99 -3.30 12.48
N ASP A 408 -16.61 -4.43 13.05
CA ASP A 408 -15.70 -4.52 14.21
C ASP A 408 -14.24 -4.49 13.73
N ASN A 409 -13.28 -4.23 14.65
CA ASN A 409 -11.83 -4.23 14.39
C ASN A 409 -11.39 -3.19 13.34
N ILE A 410 -11.98 -1.99 13.41
CA ILE A 410 -11.71 -0.91 12.46
C ILE A 410 -10.30 -0.32 12.56
N ALA A 411 -9.56 -0.61 13.64
CA ALA A 411 -8.15 -0.29 13.73
C ALA A 411 -7.34 -0.81 12.52
N GLN A 412 -7.80 -1.90 11.86
CA GLN A 412 -7.21 -2.36 10.62
C GLN A 412 -7.40 -1.35 9.47
N ILE A 413 -8.55 -0.67 9.42
CA ILE A 413 -8.83 0.36 8.41
C ILE A 413 -7.97 1.60 8.70
N ASP A 414 -7.88 2.02 9.97
CA ASP A 414 -7.10 3.18 10.42
C ASP A 414 -5.59 3.05 10.13
N ARG A 415 -5.10 1.84 9.92
CA ARG A 415 -3.72 1.60 9.49
C ARG A 415 -3.42 2.12 8.08
N GLY A 416 -4.44 2.33 7.26
CA GLY A 416 -4.27 2.68 5.85
C GLY A 416 -5.13 3.81 5.32
N TYR A 417 -6.14 4.27 6.09
CA TYR A 417 -7.07 5.31 5.65
C TYR A 417 -7.24 6.36 6.75
N GLU A 418 -6.87 7.60 6.43
CA GLU A 418 -6.95 8.76 7.33
C GLU A 418 -8.40 9.21 7.47
N ASP A 419 -8.93 9.27 8.70
CA ASP A 419 -10.25 9.82 9.06
C ASP A 419 -11.37 9.44 8.07
N ILE A 420 -11.38 8.17 7.63
CA ILE A 420 -12.23 7.73 6.51
C ILE A 420 -13.72 7.98 6.78
N GLU A 421 -14.20 7.77 8.02
CA GLU A 421 -15.58 8.02 8.38
C GLU A 421 -15.95 9.50 8.29
N ALA A 422 -15.09 10.40 8.72
CA ALA A 422 -15.34 11.85 8.65
C ALA A 422 -15.37 12.33 7.19
N ARG A 423 -14.46 11.84 6.36
CA ARG A 423 -14.35 12.19 4.93
C ARG A 423 -15.54 11.66 4.13
N LEU A 424 -16.03 10.45 4.40
CA LEU A 424 -17.22 9.90 3.76
C LEU A 424 -18.50 10.55 4.27
N ASN A 425 -18.59 10.89 5.56
CA ASN A 425 -19.71 11.64 6.13
C ASN A 425 -19.84 13.03 5.48
N ALA A 426 -18.72 13.67 5.12
CA ALA A 426 -18.74 14.93 4.36
C ALA A 426 -19.36 14.81 2.96
N LEU A 427 -19.38 13.60 2.37
CA LEU A 427 -20.05 13.29 1.10
C LEU A 427 -21.52 12.88 1.29
N GLY A 428 -22.03 12.77 2.53
CA GLY A 428 -23.41 12.39 2.84
C GLY A 428 -23.59 10.97 3.39
N ALA A 429 -22.50 10.26 3.68
CA ALA A 429 -22.58 8.99 4.42
C ALA A 429 -23.08 9.22 5.86
N LYS A 430 -23.48 8.13 6.51
CA LYS A 430 -23.80 8.14 7.94
C LYS A 430 -23.05 6.99 8.61
N ILE A 431 -21.86 7.30 9.05
CA ILE A 431 -20.93 6.40 9.73
C ILE A 431 -20.67 6.99 11.11
N SER A 432 -20.79 6.17 12.15
CA SER A 432 -20.39 6.53 13.51
C SER A 432 -19.38 5.52 14.07
N ARG A 433 -18.40 6.02 14.80
CA ARG A 433 -17.41 5.22 15.53
C ARG A 433 -17.92 4.96 16.95
N VAL A 434 -17.91 3.71 17.41
CA VAL A 434 -18.41 3.26 18.70
C VAL A 434 -17.43 2.27 19.35
#